data_d43964c9ec062b4d6b35845d2607544c
#
_entry.id   d43964c9ec062b4d6b35845d2607544c
#
_cell.length_a   1.000
_cell.length_b   1.000
_cell.length_c   1.000
_cell.angle_alpha   90.00
_cell.angle_beta   90.00
_cell.angle_gamma   90.00
#
_symmetry.space_group_name_H-M   'P 1'
#
loop_
_entity.id
_entity.type
_entity.pdbx_description
1 polymer ?
#
loop_
_entity_poly.entity_id
_entity_poly.type
_entity_poly.pdbx_seq_one_letter_code
_entity_poly.pdbx_strand_id
1 'polypeptide(L)'
;MIVRQTGNVGKLPMPRLTTRVDLHSEEYRDNERAMRSLVDGLHAEVARLARGGARAAMDKHRAAGKLPARERIRVLLDSGSPFLEFSQLAAHGMYGGDIACAGIITGIGRVAGRECVIVANDPTVKGGTYYPITVKKHLRAQEIARDNRLPCVYLVESGGAFLPAQDEVFPDRDNFGRIFYNQATLSALGVAQISVVHGSCTAGGAYVPAMSDENVIVRTQGRVFLGGPPLVKAATGEDIDAESLGGADVHCRESGVCDHYAENDTHALAIARRIVARLKPAAPTAPLHLPQEPRHAVEELYGVLPSNLRKPYDVREVIARLVDASELDEFKQLYGTTLVCGFAHLGGYPLGILANNGVLFSESALKGTHFIELCAREQIPLLFLQNITGFMVGRRAEAGGIAKDGAKLVTAVACAAVPKLTVIIGGSYGAGNYAMCGRAYGPRFLFQWPNARISVMGGEQAASVLATVKREQLKAKGNDWPEAEEEAFKEPIREQYERQGHPYYSSARLWDDGVIDPADTRRVLSLALAVVRNAPQEPTRFGVFRM
;
A
#
# COMPACT_ATOMS: atom_id res chain seq x y z
N MET A 1 55.03 9.65 23.75
CA MET A 1 55.07 9.70 22.26
C MET A 1 54.04 8.75 21.74
N ILE A 2 52.81 9.27 21.49
CA ILE A 2 51.69 8.48 20.99
C ILE A 2 51.69 8.64 19.47
N VAL A 3 52.06 7.53 18.79
CA VAL A 3 52.03 7.48 17.32
C VAL A 3 50.58 7.39 16.91
N ARG A 4 50.03 8.51 16.37
CA ARG A 4 48.76 8.49 15.62
C ARG A 4 49.02 7.78 14.29
N GLN A 5 48.68 6.51 14.20
CA GLN A 5 48.49 5.85 12.92
C GLN A 5 47.14 6.34 12.31
N THR A 6 47.22 7.36 11.46
CA THR A 6 46.14 7.69 10.53
C THR A 6 46.25 6.75 9.32
N GLY A 7 45.98 5.48 9.55
CA GLY A 7 45.73 4.55 8.49
C GLY A 7 44.29 4.79 7.98
N ASN A 8 44.16 5.24 6.75
CA ASN A 8 42.92 5.24 6.00
C ASN A 8 42.52 3.78 5.82
N VAL A 9 41.76 3.23 6.76
CA VAL A 9 41.15 1.92 6.60
C VAL A 9 40.11 2.10 5.52
N GLY A 10 40.52 1.87 4.25
CA GLY A 10 39.62 1.86 3.12
C GLY A 10 38.43 0.97 3.45
N LYS A 11 37.20 1.49 3.35
CA LYS A 11 35.99 0.71 3.53
C LYS A 11 36.12 -0.53 2.64
N LEU A 12 36.15 -1.72 3.26
CA LEU A 12 36.07 -2.99 2.49
C LEU A 12 34.82 -2.92 1.62
N PRO A 13 34.95 -3.17 0.31
CA PRO A 13 33.77 -3.17 -0.56
C PRO A 13 32.78 -4.22 -0.09
N MET A 14 31.49 -3.90 -0.14
CA MET A 14 30.44 -4.89 0.16
C MET A 14 30.51 -6.06 -0.83
N PRO A 15 30.23 -7.29 -0.39
CA PRO A 15 30.17 -8.43 -1.29
C PRO A 15 29.12 -8.22 -2.39
N ARG A 16 29.47 -8.62 -3.60
CA ARG A 16 28.60 -8.51 -4.76
C ARG A 16 27.93 -9.83 -5.07
N LEU A 17 26.62 -9.78 -5.28
CA LEU A 17 25.84 -10.91 -5.74
C LEU A 17 26.19 -11.22 -7.21
N THR A 18 26.35 -12.49 -7.51
CA THR A 18 26.53 -13.00 -8.88
C THR A 18 25.27 -13.73 -9.30
N THR A 19 24.90 -13.60 -10.59
CA THR A 19 23.75 -14.32 -11.14
C THR A 19 24.16 -15.71 -11.65
N ARG A 20 23.25 -16.67 -11.48
CA ARG A 20 23.31 -18.00 -12.10
C ARG A 20 22.20 -18.18 -13.13
N VAL A 21 21.40 -17.15 -13.33
CA VAL A 21 20.29 -17.18 -14.30
C VAL A 21 20.86 -17.14 -15.71
N ASP A 22 20.52 -18.14 -16.51
CA ASP A 22 20.78 -18.14 -17.94
C ASP A 22 19.58 -17.51 -18.67
N LEU A 23 19.77 -16.27 -19.13
CA LEU A 23 18.75 -15.49 -19.86
C LEU A 23 18.35 -16.12 -21.21
N HIS A 24 19.15 -17.07 -21.71
CA HIS A 24 18.91 -17.76 -22.97
C HIS A 24 18.24 -19.12 -22.80
N SER A 25 18.07 -19.60 -21.56
CA SER A 25 17.38 -20.86 -21.28
C SER A 25 15.90 -20.82 -21.69
N GLU A 26 15.35 -21.96 -22.06
CA GLU A 26 13.94 -22.10 -22.37
C GLU A 26 13.07 -21.79 -21.13
N GLU A 27 13.50 -22.24 -19.96
CA GLU A 27 12.84 -21.97 -18.68
C GLU A 27 12.72 -20.48 -18.41
N TYR A 28 13.81 -19.72 -18.56
CA TYR A 28 13.78 -18.28 -18.35
C TYR A 28 12.77 -17.60 -19.31
N ARG A 29 12.81 -17.95 -20.58
CA ARG A 29 11.90 -17.38 -21.59
C ARG A 29 10.44 -17.72 -21.35
N ASP A 30 10.16 -18.92 -20.84
CA ASP A 30 8.79 -19.33 -20.48
C ASP A 30 8.27 -18.55 -19.27
N ASN A 31 9.09 -18.41 -18.23
CA ASN A 31 8.78 -17.59 -17.07
C ASN A 31 8.56 -16.13 -17.46
N GLU A 32 9.46 -15.58 -18.29
CA GLU A 32 9.37 -14.20 -18.79
C GLU A 32 8.06 -13.97 -19.55
N ARG A 33 7.69 -14.87 -20.48
CA ARG A 33 6.42 -14.77 -21.21
C ARG A 33 5.21 -14.79 -20.28
N ALA A 34 5.22 -15.69 -19.30
CA ALA A 34 4.14 -15.80 -18.34
C ALA A 34 4.01 -14.52 -17.49
N MET A 35 5.11 -13.99 -16.97
CA MET A 35 5.11 -12.77 -16.16
C MET A 35 4.72 -11.55 -16.97
N ARG A 36 5.24 -11.39 -18.20
CA ARG A 36 4.86 -10.28 -19.09
C ARG A 36 3.36 -10.28 -19.38
N SER A 37 2.75 -11.45 -19.61
CA SER A 37 1.30 -11.55 -19.80
C SER A 37 0.51 -11.03 -18.59
N LEU A 38 0.98 -11.32 -17.36
CA LEU A 38 0.37 -10.80 -16.14
C LEU A 38 0.56 -9.29 -15.99
N VAL A 39 1.75 -8.78 -16.34
CA VAL A 39 2.07 -7.35 -16.29
C VAL A 39 1.27 -6.56 -17.33
N ASP A 40 1.16 -7.07 -18.55
CA ASP A 40 0.35 -6.45 -19.62
C ASP A 40 -1.12 -6.38 -19.21
N GLY A 41 -1.65 -7.45 -18.59
CA GLY A 41 -2.98 -7.46 -18.01
C GLY A 41 -3.16 -6.43 -16.90
N LEU A 42 -2.18 -6.28 -16.01
CA LEU A 42 -2.17 -5.26 -14.96
C LEU A 42 -2.20 -3.84 -15.56
N HIS A 43 -1.31 -3.57 -16.51
CA HIS A 43 -1.24 -2.25 -17.16
C HIS A 43 -2.54 -1.90 -17.90
N ALA A 44 -3.14 -2.86 -18.61
CA ALA A 44 -4.41 -2.66 -19.29
C ALA A 44 -5.54 -2.34 -18.30
N GLU A 45 -5.59 -3.05 -17.17
CA GLU A 45 -6.61 -2.85 -16.14
C GLU A 45 -6.42 -1.50 -15.41
N VAL A 46 -5.21 -1.16 -15.03
CA VAL A 46 -4.89 0.14 -14.42
C VAL A 46 -5.22 1.29 -15.38
N ALA A 47 -4.88 1.15 -16.67
CA ALA A 47 -5.24 2.14 -17.69
C ALA A 47 -6.76 2.28 -17.88
N ARG A 48 -7.50 1.17 -17.77
CA ARG A 48 -8.98 1.17 -17.81
C ARG A 48 -9.56 1.95 -16.62
N LEU A 49 -9.10 1.65 -15.40
CA LEU A 49 -9.55 2.29 -14.16
C LEU A 49 -9.16 3.78 -14.11
N ALA A 50 -8.01 4.13 -14.67
CA ALA A 50 -7.53 5.51 -14.72
C ALA A 50 -8.42 6.45 -15.56
N ARG A 51 -9.29 5.91 -16.41
CA ARG A 51 -10.28 6.72 -17.16
C ARG A 51 -11.40 7.28 -16.28
N GLY A 52 -11.52 6.81 -15.02
CA GLY A 52 -12.55 7.26 -14.09
C GLY A 52 -13.93 6.68 -14.39
N GLY A 53 -14.96 7.52 -14.24
CA GLY A 53 -16.35 7.13 -14.47
C GLY A 53 -16.74 6.99 -15.94
N ALA A 54 -18.03 6.76 -16.19
CA ALA A 54 -18.57 6.63 -17.53
C ALA A 54 -18.27 7.87 -18.39
N ARG A 55 -18.05 7.65 -19.70
CA ARG A 55 -17.71 8.72 -20.65
C ARG A 55 -18.68 9.92 -20.57
N ALA A 56 -19.99 9.66 -20.50
CA ALA A 56 -21.00 10.74 -20.39
C ALA A 56 -20.83 11.56 -19.11
N ALA A 57 -20.43 10.96 -17.98
CA ALA A 57 -20.16 11.67 -16.74
C ALA A 57 -18.89 12.54 -16.87
N MET A 58 -17.85 12.02 -17.50
CA MET A 58 -16.62 12.75 -17.78
C MET A 58 -16.87 13.94 -18.72
N ASP A 59 -17.62 13.74 -19.81
CA ASP A 59 -17.97 14.79 -20.78
C ASP A 59 -18.80 15.91 -20.11
N LYS A 60 -19.78 15.54 -19.27
CA LYS A 60 -20.54 16.49 -18.46
C LYS A 60 -19.66 17.29 -17.50
N HIS A 61 -18.72 16.62 -16.84
CA HIS A 61 -17.78 17.23 -15.90
C HIS A 61 -16.89 18.28 -16.61
N ARG A 62 -16.33 17.93 -17.77
CA ARG A 62 -15.52 18.85 -18.60
C ARG A 62 -16.35 20.01 -19.16
N ALA A 63 -17.58 19.75 -19.61
CA ALA A 63 -18.48 20.78 -20.10
C ALA A 63 -18.86 21.83 -19.03
N ALA A 64 -18.82 21.45 -17.75
CA ALA A 64 -18.96 22.34 -16.60
C ALA A 64 -17.69 23.18 -16.30
N GLY A 65 -16.64 23.10 -17.12
CA GLY A 65 -15.38 23.82 -16.93
C GLY A 65 -14.48 23.27 -15.82
N LYS A 66 -14.73 22.03 -15.37
CA LYS A 66 -13.97 21.39 -14.29
C LYS A 66 -12.85 20.50 -14.83
N LEU A 67 -11.71 20.51 -14.16
CA LEU A 67 -10.63 19.57 -14.43
C LEU A 67 -10.99 18.19 -13.86
N PRO A 68 -10.77 17.09 -14.60
CA PRO A 68 -10.82 15.74 -14.05
C PRO A 68 -9.85 15.55 -12.86
N ALA A 69 -10.18 14.64 -11.93
CA ALA A 69 -9.41 14.45 -10.71
C ALA A 69 -7.91 14.21 -10.97
N ARG A 70 -7.55 13.40 -11.95
CA ARG A 70 -6.14 13.15 -12.31
C ARG A 70 -5.44 14.37 -12.91
N GLU A 71 -6.17 15.22 -13.63
CA GLU A 71 -5.63 16.47 -14.15
C GLU A 71 -5.41 17.49 -13.03
N ARG A 72 -6.32 17.56 -12.03
CA ARG A 72 -6.13 18.36 -10.81
C ARG A 72 -4.84 17.93 -10.08
N ILE A 73 -4.63 16.62 -9.89
CA ILE A 73 -3.39 16.09 -9.28
C ILE A 73 -2.17 16.52 -10.10
N ARG A 74 -2.19 16.34 -11.42
CA ARG A 74 -1.07 16.73 -12.31
C ARG A 74 -0.72 18.21 -12.23
N VAL A 75 -1.72 19.08 -12.10
CA VAL A 75 -1.52 20.55 -11.96
C VAL A 75 -0.99 20.90 -10.55
N LEU A 76 -1.42 20.16 -9.52
CA LEU A 76 -0.97 20.35 -8.14
C LEU A 76 0.49 19.98 -7.95
N LEU A 77 0.95 18.91 -8.58
CA LEU A 77 2.31 18.37 -8.42
C LEU A 77 3.38 19.26 -9.06
N ASP A 78 4.60 19.15 -8.56
CA ASP A 78 5.78 19.76 -9.19
C ASP A 78 6.06 19.08 -10.54
N SER A 79 6.42 19.89 -11.53
CA SER A 79 6.74 19.39 -12.87
C SER A 79 7.86 18.36 -12.83
N GLY A 80 7.64 17.21 -13.49
CA GLY A 80 8.61 16.11 -13.51
C GLY A 80 8.69 15.31 -12.20
N SER A 81 7.92 15.65 -11.16
CA SER A 81 7.85 14.88 -9.92
C SER A 81 7.05 13.57 -10.13
N PRO A 82 7.55 12.43 -9.63
CA PRO A 82 6.78 11.20 -9.64
C PRO A 82 5.55 11.31 -8.74
N PHE A 83 4.51 10.56 -9.08
CA PHE A 83 3.34 10.34 -8.23
C PHE A 83 3.25 8.87 -7.88
N LEU A 84 3.48 8.52 -6.62
CA LEU A 84 3.29 7.18 -6.11
C LEU A 84 1.81 6.98 -5.79
N GLU A 85 1.03 6.63 -6.80
CA GLU A 85 -0.39 6.30 -6.61
C GLU A 85 -0.51 4.92 -5.98
N PHE A 86 -1.28 4.81 -4.91
CA PHE A 86 -1.52 3.55 -4.23
C PHE A 86 -2.99 3.13 -4.28
N SER A 87 -3.22 1.81 -4.15
CA SER A 87 -4.54 1.18 -4.15
C SER A 87 -5.37 1.49 -5.42
N GLN A 88 -4.73 1.44 -6.60
CA GLN A 88 -5.38 1.69 -7.89
C GLN A 88 -6.50 0.69 -8.19
N LEU A 89 -6.36 -0.56 -7.75
CA LEU A 89 -7.35 -1.64 -7.93
C LEU A 89 -8.43 -1.67 -6.83
N ALA A 90 -8.46 -0.70 -5.92
CA ALA A 90 -9.51 -0.65 -4.88
C ALA A 90 -10.91 -0.69 -5.49
N ALA A 91 -11.80 -1.53 -4.92
CA ALA A 91 -13.15 -1.84 -5.40
C ALA A 91 -13.21 -2.65 -6.72
N HIS A 92 -12.09 -3.12 -7.27
CA HIS A 92 -12.12 -3.94 -8.50
C HIS A 92 -13.02 -5.18 -8.32
N GLY A 93 -13.99 -5.35 -9.24
CA GLY A 93 -14.95 -6.45 -9.17
C GLY A 93 -15.94 -6.42 -7.98
N MET A 94 -15.98 -5.30 -7.23
CA MET A 94 -16.95 -5.09 -6.15
C MET A 94 -18.08 -4.15 -6.61
N TYR A 95 -19.21 -4.18 -5.90
CA TYR A 95 -20.35 -3.27 -6.13
C TYR A 95 -20.82 -3.20 -7.58
N GLY A 96 -20.83 -4.33 -8.29
CA GLY A 96 -21.23 -4.40 -9.71
C GLY A 96 -20.14 -3.94 -10.70
N GLY A 97 -18.93 -3.68 -10.23
CA GLY A 97 -17.78 -3.33 -11.08
C GLY A 97 -17.66 -1.86 -11.51
N ASP A 98 -18.56 -0.97 -11.03
CA ASP A 98 -18.70 0.40 -11.53
C ASP A 98 -17.97 1.46 -10.70
N ILE A 99 -17.15 1.06 -9.71
CA ILE A 99 -16.50 1.99 -8.77
C ILE A 99 -14.99 2.03 -9.02
N ALA A 100 -14.58 2.63 -10.13
CA ALA A 100 -13.16 2.75 -10.49
C ALA A 100 -12.35 3.40 -9.35
N CYS A 101 -11.23 2.78 -8.96
CA CYS A 101 -10.32 3.24 -7.90
C CYS A 101 -11.05 3.55 -6.57
N ALA A 102 -12.19 2.89 -6.28
CA ALA A 102 -13.07 3.21 -5.15
C ALA A 102 -13.61 4.65 -5.14
N GLY A 103 -13.70 5.33 -6.29
CA GLY A 103 -14.19 6.71 -6.41
C GLY A 103 -13.25 7.79 -5.86
N ILE A 104 -12.05 7.41 -5.39
CA ILE A 104 -11.01 8.36 -4.97
C ILE A 104 -9.62 7.94 -5.47
N ILE A 105 -8.79 8.93 -5.76
CA ILE A 105 -7.38 8.73 -6.11
C ILE A 105 -6.55 9.10 -4.89
N THR A 106 -5.65 8.22 -4.48
CA THR A 106 -4.75 8.43 -3.34
C THR A 106 -3.32 8.17 -3.75
N GLY A 107 -2.41 8.99 -3.28
CA GLY A 107 -0.99 8.83 -3.60
C GLY A 107 -0.11 9.84 -2.88
N ILE A 108 1.19 9.72 -3.10
CA ILE A 108 2.20 10.65 -2.60
C ILE A 108 2.86 11.32 -3.80
N GLY A 109 2.95 12.63 -3.75
CA GLY A 109 3.64 13.43 -4.75
C GLY A 109 4.25 14.68 -4.15
N ARG A 110 5.12 15.33 -4.91
CA ARG A 110 5.79 16.54 -4.45
C ARG A 110 5.00 17.78 -4.85
N VAL A 111 4.68 18.61 -3.88
CA VAL A 111 3.97 19.89 -4.03
C VAL A 111 4.85 20.99 -3.46
N ALA A 112 5.26 21.94 -4.27
CA ALA A 112 6.17 23.03 -3.87
C ALA A 112 7.42 22.53 -3.12
N GLY A 113 8.05 21.48 -3.64
CA GLY A 113 9.26 20.88 -3.08
C GLY A 113 9.04 19.90 -1.91
N ARG A 114 7.79 19.71 -1.45
CA ARG A 114 7.45 18.90 -0.28
C ARG A 114 6.60 17.67 -0.65
N GLU A 115 6.94 16.52 -0.12
CA GLU A 115 6.13 15.31 -0.24
C GLU A 115 4.83 15.46 0.55
N CYS A 116 3.69 15.21 -0.12
CA CYS A 116 2.35 15.31 0.43
C CYS A 116 1.55 14.06 0.08
N VAL A 117 0.68 13.63 0.98
CA VAL A 117 -0.39 12.69 0.65
C VAL A 117 -1.51 13.46 -0.02
N ILE A 118 -1.94 13.00 -1.18
CA ILE A 118 -3.02 13.57 -1.96
C ILE A 118 -4.19 12.61 -1.93
N VAL A 119 -5.38 13.14 -1.61
CA VAL A 119 -6.65 12.42 -1.64
C VAL A 119 -7.61 13.22 -2.52
N ALA A 120 -7.94 12.68 -3.69
CA ALA A 120 -8.78 13.38 -4.66
C ALA A 120 -10.06 12.58 -4.94
N ASN A 121 -11.22 13.14 -4.68
CA ASN A 121 -12.48 12.57 -5.11
C ASN A 121 -12.57 12.57 -6.65
N ASP A 122 -13.10 11.51 -7.23
CA ASP A 122 -13.49 11.47 -8.63
C ASP A 122 -15.02 11.54 -8.75
N PRO A 123 -15.59 12.74 -8.99
CA PRO A 123 -17.03 12.91 -9.07
C PRO A 123 -17.65 12.27 -10.32
N THR A 124 -16.83 11.85 -11.30
CA THR A 124 -17.30 11.09 -12.47
C THR A 124 -17.66 9.65 -12.11
N VAL A 125 -17.15 9.16 -10.95
CA VAL A 125 -17.48 7.86 -10.38
C VAL A 125 -18.55 8.05 -9.31
N LYS A 126 -19.80 7.72 -9.66
CA LYS A 126 -20.97 7.77 -8.76
C LYS A 126 -21.10 9.10 -7.98
N GLY A 127 -20.74 10.23 -8.61
CA GLY A 127 -20.86 11.56 -7.98
C GLY A 127 -19.91 11.79 -6.80
N GLY A 128 -18.82 11.05 -6.68
CA GLY A 128 -17.90 11.15 -5.54
C GLY A 128 -18.47 10.56 -4.23
N THR A 129 -19.45 9.66 -4.34
CA THR A 129 -20.08 8.98 -3.19
C THR A 129 -19.11 8.03 -2.52
N TYR A 130 -19.11 8.01 -1.19
CA TYR A 130 -18.28 7.13 -0.37
C TYR A 130 -18.96 5.78 -0.12
N TYR A 131 -18.42 4.73 -0.72
CA TYR A 131 -18.71 3.34 -0.41
C TYR A 131 -17.86 2.85 0.78
N PRO A 132 -18.15 1.71 1.40
CA PRO A 132 -17.33 1.17 2.49
C PRO A 132 -15.84 1.11 2.13
N ILE A 133 -15.52 0.65 0.92
CA ILE A 133 -14.13 0.58 0.44
C ILE A 133 -13.50 1.96 0.18
N THR A 134 -14.30 2.98 -0.19
CA THR A 134 -13.84 4.36 -0.35
C THR A 134 -13.39 4.92 0.99
N VAL A 135 -14.16 4.69 2.05
CA VAL A 135 -13.79 5.05 3.43
C VAL A 135 -12.48 4.38 3.82
N LYS A 136 -12.39 3.07 3.64
CA LYS A 136 -11.17 2.30 3.97
C LYS A 136 -9.94 2.83 3.23
N LYS A 137 -10.08 3.22 1.96
CA LYS A 137 -8.99 3.80 1.16
C LYS A 137 -8.57 5.19 1.67
N HIS A 138 -9.54 6.04 2.03
CA HIS A 138 -9.27 7.35 2.63
C HIS A 138 -8.53 7.18 3.98
N LEU A 139 -9.01 6.29 4.84
CA LEU A 139 -8.36 6.01 6.13
C LEU A 139 -6.93 5.51 5.95
N ARG A 140 -6.67 4.66 4.94
CA ARG A 140 -5.31 4.22 4.63
C ARG A 140 -4.41 5.37 4.19
N ALA A 141 -4.91 6.30 3.39
CA ALA A 141 -4.16 7.50 3.00
C ALA A 141 -3.78 8.35 4.23
N GLN A 142 -4.72 8.54 5.16
CA GLN A 142 -4.46 9.26 6.42
C GLN A 142 -3.50 8.50 7.35
N GLU A 143 -3.55 7.17 7.38
CA GLU A 143 -2.58 6.33 8.11
C GLU A 143 -1.16 6.53 7.55
N ILE A 144 -1.01 6.48 6.22
CA ILE A 144 0.27 6.75 5.55
C ILE A 144 0.77 8.17 5.88
N ALA A 145 -0.12 9.17 5.87
CA ALA A 145 0.22 10.54 6.23
C ALA A 145 0.72 10.65 7.68
N ARG A 146 0.00 10.03 8.62
CA ARG A 146 0.35 10.00 10.05
C ARG A 146 1.71 9.35 10.28
N ASP A 147 1.90 8.15 9.72
CA ASP A 147 3.06 7.32 9.99
C ASP A 147 4.35 7.88 9.35
N ASN A 148 4.19 8.68 8.29
CA ASN A 148 5.30 9.33 7.59
C ASN A 148 5.35 10.85 7.77
N ARG A 149 4.49 11.45 8.61
CA ARG A 149 4.43 12.90 8.88
C ARG A 149 4.28 13.76 7.64
N LEU A 150 3.49 13.30 6.67
CA LEU A 150 3.25 14.00 5.42
C LEU A 150 2.00 14.87 5.49
N PRO A 151 2.04 16.15 5.06
CA PRO A 151 0.84 16.96 4.88
C PRO A 151 -0.18 16.26 4.00
N CYS A 152 -1.47 16.42 4.31
CA CYS A 152 -2.56 15.95 3.48
C CYS A 152 -3.11 17.09 2.62
N VAL A 153 -3.30 16.82 1.32
CA VAL A 153 -4.01 17.71 0.41
C VAL A 153 -5.24 16.98 -0.13
N TYR A 154 -6.41 17.46 0.27
CA TYR A 154 -7.70 16.90 -0.13
C TYR A 154 -8.28 17.71 -1.29
N LEU A 155 -8.49 17.10 -2.45
CA LEU A 155 -9.20 17.68 -3.59
C LEU A 155 -10.65 17.19 -3.54
N VAL A 156 -11.52 18.01 -2.93
CA VAL A 156 -12.82 17.55 -2.45
C VAL A 156 -13.94 17.86 -3.46
N GLU A 157 -14.67 16.83 -3.83
CA GLU A 157 -15.94 16.90 -4.55
C GLU A 157 -16.72 15.63 -4.23
N SER A 158 -17.54 15.66 -3.16
CA SER A 158 -18.10 14.45 -2.53
C SER A 158 -19.62 14.52 -2.40
N GLY A 159 -20.30 13.50 -2.90
CA GLY A 159 -21.73 13.28 -2.70
C GLY A 159 -22.14 12.77 -1.30
N GLY A 160 -21.18 12.59 -0.38
CA GLY A 160 -21.43 12.02 0.95
C GLY A 160 -21.42 10.49 0.96
N ALA A 161 -22.01 9.88 1.99
CA ALA A 161 -22.05 8.44 2.20
C ALA A 161 -23.03 7.72 1.25
N PHE A 162 -22.70 6.50 0.85
CA PHE A 162 -23.61 5.62 0.10
C PHE A 162 -24.71 5.10 1.00
N LEU A 163 -25.88 5.74 0.96
CA LEU A 163 -26.98 5.49 1.87
C LEU A 163 -27.49 4.03 1.89
N PRO A 164 -27.55 3.29 0.76
CA PRO A 164 -27.97 1.89 0.80
C PRO A 164 -27.09 0.95 1.63
N ALA A 165 -25.83 1.33 1.92
CA ALA A 165 -24.90 0.60 2.78
C ALA A 165 -24.49 1.46 4.00
N GLN A 166 -25.42 2.23 4.55
CA GLN A 166 -25.15 3.16 5.65
C GLN A 166 -24.60 2.46 6.90
N ASP A 167 -25.00 1.25 7.15
CA ASP A 167 -24.55 0.38 8.26
C ASP A 167 -23.07 -0.03 8.12
N GLU A 168 -22.56 -0.13 6.90
CA GLU A 168 -21.14 -0.41 6.63
C GLU A 168 -20.27 0.85 6.47
N VAL A 169 -20.89 2.03 6.37
CA VAL A 169 -20.18 3.31 6.10
C VAL A 169 -20.13 4.21 7.34
N PHE A 170 -21.13 4.19 8.20
CA PHE A 170 -21.35 5.23 9.20
C PHE A 170 -21.02 4.83 10.65
N PRO A 171 -21.53 3.70 11.24
CA PRO A 171 -21.63 3.58 12.71
C PRO A 171 -20.37 3.08 13.41
N ASP A 172 -19.48 2.38 12.73
CA ASP A 172 -18.35 1.69 13.36
C ASP A 172 -17.10 2.58 13.48
N ARG A 173 -16.15 2.12 14.29
CA ARG A 173 -14.90 2.82 14.60
C ARG A 173 -14.10 3.24 13.37
N ASP A 174 -13.97 2.35 12.37
CA ASP A 174 -13.17 2.57 11.17
C ASP A 174 -14.05 2.92 9.96
N ASN A 175 -15.18 3.59 10.22
CA ASN A 175 -16.11 4.12 9.22
C ASN A 175 -15.91 5.62 8.98
N PHE A 176 -16.89 6.27 8.36
CA PHE A 176 -16.78 7.63 7.84
C PHE A 176 -16.34 8.67 8.90
N GLY A 177 -16.85 8.54 10.14
CA GLY A 177 -16.48 9.43 11.26
C GLY A 177 -15.00 9.37 11.63
N ARG A 178 -14.31 8.25 11.33
CA ARG A 178 -12.88 8.10 11.58
C ARG A 178 -12.02 9.01 10.72
N ILE A 179 -12.49 9.39 9.53
CA ILE A 179 -11.82 10.34 8.65
C ILE A 179 -11.64 11.68 9.38
N PHE A 180 -12.68 12.17 10.04
CA PHE A 180 -12.68 13.45 10.75
C PHE A 180 -11.86 13.40 12.02
N TYR A 181 -11.98 12.31 12.78
CA TYR A 181 -11.13 12.05 13.94
C TYR A 181 -9.65 12.08 13.55
N ASN A 182 -9.30 11.42 12.45
CA ASN A 182 -7.92 11.41 11.94
C ASN A 182 -7.47 12.81 11.50
N GLN A 183 -8.31 13.59 10.80
CA GLN A 183 -7.99 14.96 10.42
C GLN A 183 -7.61 15.81 11.63
N ALA A 184 -8.47 15.83 12.67
CA ALA A 184 -8.23 16.59 13.89
C ALA A 184 -6.94 16.15 14.59
N THR A 185 -6.74 14.85 14.74
CA THR A 185 -5.55 14.31 15.42
C THR A 185 -4.27 14.46 14.63
N LEU A 186 -4.32 14.40 13.30
CA LEU A 186 -3.19 14.68 12.41
C LEU A 186 -2.76 16.15 12.52
N SER A 187 -3.71 17.09 12.47
CA SER A 187 -3.44 18.50 12.69
C SER A 187 -2.78 18.74 14.06
N ALA A 188 -3.31 18.14 15.13
CA ALA A 188 -2.73 18.20 16.47
C ALA A 188 -1.30 17.63 16.56
N LEU A 189 -0.94 16.67 15.68
CA LEU A 189 0.41 16.13 15.51
C LEU A 189 1.33 17.02 14.66
N GLY A 190 0.84 18.18 14.17
CA GLY A 190 1.58 19.06 13.27
C GLY A 190 1.64 18.58 11.81
N VAL A 191 0.77 17.65 11.44
CA VAL A 191 0.60 17.17 10.05
C VAL A 191 -0.49 18.01 9.41
N ALA A 192 -0.10 18.97 8.57
CA ALA A 192 -1.02 19.94 7.98
C ALA A 192 -2.12 19.27 7.14
N GLN A 193 -3.34 19.78 7.30
CA GLN A 193 -4.55 19.33 6.61
C GLN A 193 -5.04 20.47 5.70
N ILE A 194 -4.97 20.30 4.38
CA ILE A 194 -5.29 21.32 3.39
C ILE A 194 -6.38 20.78 2.47
N SER A 195 -7.46 21.55 2.28
CA SER A 195 -8.55 21.16 1.37
C SER A 195 -8.74 22.14 0.23
N VAL A 196 -9.09 21.62 -0.93
CA VAL A 196 -9.54 22.40 -2.10
C VAL A 196 -10.93 21.90 -2.50
N VAL A 197 -11.92 22.77 -2.38
CA VAL A 197 -13.33 22.48 -2.68
C VAL A 197 -13.61 22.78 -4.15
N HIS A 198 -13.62 21.74 -4.98
CA HIS A 198 -13.81 21.80 -6.42
C HIS A 198 -15.25 21.61 -6.87
N GLY A 199 -16.11 21.17 -5.97
CA GLY A 199 -17.51 20.89 -6.25
C GLY A 199 -18.32 20.79 -4.98
N SER A 200 -19.50 20.18 -5.05
CA SER A 200 -20.36 20.02 -3.88
C SER A 200 -19.74 19.07 -2.85
N CYS A 201 -19.71 19.50 -1.61
CA CYS A 201 -19.33 18.74 -0.43
C CYS A 201 -20.54 18.66 0.49
N THR A 202 -21.25 17.52 0.47
CA THR A 202 -22.54 17.37 1.11
C THR A 202 -22.46 16.48 2.34
N ALA A 203 -23.23 16.81 3.37
CA ALA A 203 -23.36 16.06 4.62
C ALA A 203 -21.98 15.78 5.25
N GLY A 204 -21.62 14.51 5.49
CA GLY A 204 -20.28 14.15 6.01
C GLY A 204 -19.13 14.67 5.16
N GLY A 205 -19.30 14.80 3.82
CA GLY A 205 -18.29 15.36 2.93
C GLY A 205 -17.97 16.83 3.21
N ALA A 206 -18.87 17.57 3.84
CA ALA A 206 -18.68 18.98 4.22
C ALA A 206 -17.65 19.15 5.38
N TYR A 207 -17.48 18.13 6.20
CA TYR A 207 -16.53 18.19 7.31
C TYR A 207 -15.07 18.10 6.85
N VAL A 208 -14.78 17.49 5.70
CA VAL A 208 -13.39 17.42 5.21
C VAL A 208 -12.80 18.83 5.01
N PRO A 209 -13.43 19.76 4.26
CA PRO A 209 -12.94 21.13 4.20
C PRO A 209 -13.10 21.90 5.52
N ALA A 210 -14.21 21.72 6.24
CA ALA A 210 -14.47 22.49 7.45
C ALA A 210 -13.52 22.15 8.62
N MET A 211 -12.87 20.99 8.61
CA MET A 211 -11.89 20.55 9.62
C MET A 211 -10.45 20.62 9.13
N SER A 212 -10.20 21.14 7.94
CA SER A 212 -8.84 21.37 7.46
C SER A 212 -8.21 22.58 8.15
N ASP A 213 -6.88 22.60 8.27
CA ASP A 213 -6.16 23.75 8.84
C ASP A 213 -6.31 24.99 7.95
N GLU A 214 -6.34 24.77 6.63
CA GLU A 214 -6.67 25.79 5.63
C GLU A 214 -7.42 25.16 4.47
N ASN A 215 -8.37 25.92 3.92
CA ASN A 215 -9.12 25.47 2.77
C ASN A 215 -9.28 26.54 1.69
N VAL A 216 -9.52 26.07 0.47
CA VAL A 216 -9.73 26.90 -0.73
C VAL A 216 -11.04 26.47 -1.36
N ILE A 217 -11.90 27.41 -1.76
CA ILE A 217 -13.14 27.11 -2.48
C ILE A 217 -13.14 27.72 -3.87
N VAL A 218 -13.57 26.94 -4.87
CA VAL A 218 -13.69 27.41 -6.26
C VAL A 218 -15.05 28.09 -6.47
N ARG A 219 -15.01 29.33 -6.92
CA ARG A 219 -16.20 30.15 -7.24
C ARG A 219 -17.15 29.40 -8.17
N THR A 220 -18.45 29.49 -7.91
CA THR A 220 -19.56 28.91 -8.69
C THR A 220 -19.53 27.40 -8.88
N GLN A 221 -18.47 26.72 -8.43
CA GLN A 221 -18.31 25.26 -8.52
C GLN A 221 -18.32 24.62 -7.14
N GLY A 222 -17.48 25.14 -6.22
CA GLY A 222 -17.35 24.65 -4.85
C GLY A 222 -18.55 25.03 -3.99
N ARG A 223 -19.05 24.06 -3.23
CA ARG A 223 -20.16 24.26 -2.29
C ARG A 223 -19.95 23.39 -1.07
N VAL A 224 -20.23 23.95 0.11
CA VAL A 224 -20.13 23.22 1.38
C VAL A 224 -21.44 23.40 2.14
N PHE A 225 -22.14 22.31 2.43
CA PHE A 225 -23.34 22.36 3.24
C PHE A 225 -23.64 21.00 3.91
N LEU A 226 -24.17 21.03 5.13
CA LEU A 226 -24.55 19.82 5.86
C LEU A 226 -25.81 19.17 5.29
N GLY A 227 -26.74 19.99 4.78
CA GLY A 227 -27.93 19.54 4.07
C GLY A 227 -28.08 20.30 2.76
N GLY A 228 -28.18 19.60 1.64
CA GLY A 228 -28.41 20.21 0.34
C GLY A 228 -29.81 20.81 0.20
N PRO A 229 -30.07 21.64 -0.85
CA PRO A 229 -31.35 22.32 -1.04
C PRO A 229 -32.60 21.46 -0.87
N PRO A 230 -32.67 20.19 -1.37
CA PRO A 230 -33.83 19.34 -1.15
C PRO A 230 -34.10 19.01 0.32
N LEU A 231 -33.03 18.82 1.12
CA LEU A 231 -33.16 18.54 2.55
C LEU A 231 -33.58 19.81 3.32
N VAL A 232 -33.03 20.99 2.97
CA VAL A 232 -33.41 22.28 3.55
C VAL A 232 -34.88 22.52 3.31
N LYS A 233 -35.35 22.35 2.05
CA LYS A 233 -36.76 22.52 1.70
C LYS A 233 -37.67 21.58 2.49
N ALA A 234 -37.27 20.31 2.66
CA ALA A 234 -38.05 19.34 3.42
C ALA A 234 -38.09 19.64 4.92
N ALA A 235 -36.99 20.17 5.48
CA ALA A 235 -36.87 20.43 6.92
C ALA A 235 -37.43 21.77 7.38
N THR A 236 -37.28 22.82 6.57
CA THR A 236 -37.61 24.23 6.94
C THR A 236 -38.67 24.87 6.05
N GLY A 237 -38.97 24.27 4.89
CA GLY A 237 -39.83 24.87 3.85
C GLY A 237 -39.14 25.93 2.98
N GLU A 238 -37.86 26.23 3.27
CA GLU A 238 -37.11 27.24 2.51
C GLU A 238 -36.72 26.71 1.13
N ASP A 239 -37.00 27.50 0.10
CA ASP A 239 -36.60 27.22 -1.30
C ASP A 239 -35.38 28.05 -1.65
N ILE A 240 -34.21 27.43 -1.63
CA ILE A 240 -32.90 28.06 -1.82
C ILE A 240 -32.07 27.25 -2.82
N ASP A 241 -31.34 27.94 -3.70
CA ASP A 241 -30.37 27.26 -4.59
C ASP A 241 -29.07 26.93 -3.88
N ALA A 242 -28.29 26.01 -4.47
CA ALA A 242 -27.08 25.50 -3.85
C ALA A 242 -25.94 26.53 -3.71
N GLU A 243 -25.86 27.52 -4.58
CA GLU A 243 -24.86 28.59 -4.51
C GLU A 243 -25.16 29.56 -3.38
N SER A 244 -26.42 29.99 -3.27
CA SER A 244 -26.91 30.86 -2.20
C SER A 244 -26.89 30.15 -0.83
N LEU A 245 -27.03 28.81 -0.80
CA LEU A 245 -26.98 28.04 0.44
C LEU A 245 -25.59 27.88 1.00
N GLY A 246 -24.60 27.60 0.15
CA GLY A 246 -23.25 27.25 0.62
C GLY A 246 -22.17 27.37 -0.44
N GLY A 247 -22.29 28.35 -1.31
CA GLY A 247 -21.27 28.67 -2.32
C GLY A 247 -20.10 29.47 -1.77
N ALA A 248 -19.18 29.82 -2.67
CA ALA A 248 -17.92 30.47 -2.29
C ALA A 248 -18.15 31.88 -1.68
N ASP A 249 -19.11 32.66 -2.18
CA ASP A 249 -19.40 33.98 -1.61
C ASP A 249 -19.92 33.88 -0.18
N VAL A 250 -20.82 32.93 0.11
CA VAL A 250 -21.34 32.69 1.47
C VAL A 250 -20.20 32.31 2.41
N HIS A 251 -19.35 31.36 2.00
CA HIS A 251 -18.35 30.80 2.92
C HIS A 251 -17.09 31.64 3.09
N CYS A 252 -16.73 32.46 2.12
CA CYS A 252 -15.58 33.36 2.24
C CYS A 252 -15.95 34.76 2.77
N ARG A 253 -17.24 35.19 2.69
CA ARG A 253 -17.63 36.55 3.07
C ARG A 253 -18.51 36.64 4.30
N GLU A 254 -19.33 35.62 4.56
CA GLU A 254 -20.34 35.65 5.62
C GLU A 254 -20.04 34.66 6.74
N SER A 255 -19.91 33.37 6.42
CA SER A 255 -19.77 32.33 7.42
C SER A 255 -18.33 32.08 7.90
N GLY A 256 -17.33 32.44 7.09
CA GLY A 256 -15.92 32.19 7.39
C GLY A 256 -15.53 30.71 7.38
N VAL A 257 -16.32 29.83 6.77
CA VAL A 257 -15.99 28.39 6.65
C VAL A 257 -14.82 28.17 5.68
N CYS A 258 -14.67 29.03 4.67
CA CYS A 258 -13.58 28.93 3.71
C CYS A 258 -12.65 30.13 3.78
N ASP A 259 -11.32 29.85 3.72
CA ASP A 259 -10.27 30.85 3.92
C ASP A 259 -9.87 31.55 2.62
N HIS A 260 -9.92 30.83 1.50
CA HIS A 260 -9.41 31.32 0.22
C HIS A 260 -10.43 31.16 -0.90
N TYR A 261 -10.67 32.27 -1.61
CA TYR A 261 -11.55 32.33 -2.76
C TYR A 261 -10.76 32.15 -4.06
N ALA A 262 -11.13 31.17 -4.88
CA ALA A 262 -10.47 30.88 -6.16
C ALA A 262 -11.42 31.03 -7.34
N GLU A 263 -10.92 31.58 -8.45
CA GLU A 263 -11.71 31.82 -9.64
C GLU A 263 -12.02 30.57 -10.46
N ASN A 264 -11.12 29.55 -10.38
CA ASN A 264 -11.25 28.28 -11.10
C ASN A 264 -10.33 27.23 -10.48
N ASP A 265 -10.39 25.98 -10.98
CA ASP A 265 -9.59 24.85 -10.51
C ASP A 265 -8.08 25.16 -10.50
N THR A 266 -7.54 25.74 -11.57
CA THR A 266 -6.10 26.05 -11.68
C THR A 266 -5.66 27.09 -10.65
N HIS A 267 -6.46 28.14 -10.43
CA HIS A 267 -6.19 29.15 -9.41
C HIS A 267 -6.24 28.53 -8.00
N ALA A 268 -7.24 27.68 -7.72
CA ALA A 268 -7.35 27.01 -6.44
C ALA A 268 -6.14 26.11 -6.13
N LEU A 269 -5.66 25.36 -7.13
CA LEU A 269 -4.47 24.52 -6.98
C LEU A 269 -3.19 25.37 -6.79
N ALA A 270 -3.09 26.53 -7.45
CA ALA A 270 -1.99 27.47 -7.23
C ALA A 270 -2.01 28.03 -5.80
N ILE A 271 -3.18 28.31 -5.22
CA ILE A 271 -3.32 28.71 -3.81
C ILE A 271 -2.88 27.57 -2.90
N ALA A 272 -3.35 26.34 -3.13
CA ALA A 272 -2.93 25.18 -2.35
C ALA A 272 -1.41 24.97 -2.37
N ARG A 273 -0.76 25.14 -3.53
CA ARG A 273 0.70 25.10 -3.65
C ARG A 273 1.39 26.17 -2.80
N ARG A 274 0.85 27.41 -2.75
CA ARG A 274 1.36 28.47 -1.87
C ARG A 274 1.20 28.14 -0.39
N ILE A 275 0.07 27.50 -0.01
CA ILE A 275 -0.12 27.03 1.38
C ILE A 275 0.95 26.00 1.73
N VAL A 276 1.18 25.00 0.89
CA VAL A 276 2.21 23.97 1.13
C VAL A 276 3.62 24.60 1.18
N ALA A 277 3.92 25.57 0.32
CA ALA A 277 5.24 26.23 0.26
C ALA A 277 5.61 26.97 1.57
N ARG A 278 4.63 27.45 2.35
CA ARG A 278 4.87 28.14 3.62
C ARG A 278 4.87 27.26 4.86
N LEU A 279 4.61 25.95 4.71
CA LEU A 279 4.73 25.01 5.82
C LEU A 279 6.18 24.96 6.32
N LYS A 280 6.36 24.64 7.62
CA LYS A 280 7.70 24.46 8.20
C LYS A 280 8.52 23.48 7.36
N PRO A 281 9.81 23.73 7.14
CA PRO A 281 10.66 22.81 6.37
C PRO A 281 10.56 21.38 6.84
N ALA A 282 10.47 20.44 5.90
CA ALA A 282 10.56 19.01 6.21
C ALA A 282 12.01 18.61 6.53
N ALA A 283 12.19 17.48 7.20
CA ALA A 283 13.50 16.86 7.34
C ALA A 283 14.09 16.54 5.94
N PRO A 284 15.42 16.57 5.77
CA PRO A 284 16.02 16.15 4.51
C PRO A 284 15.72 14.68 4.21
N THR A 285 15.10 14.42 3.07
CA THR A 285 14.77 13.05 2.61
C THR A 285 15.73 12.53 1.54
N ALA A 286 16.76 13.33 1.20
CA ALA A 286 17.79 12.94 0.24
C ALA A 286 18.51 11.65 0.67
N PRO A 287 18.92 10.80 -0.29
CA PRO A 287 19.67 9.58 0.01
C PRO A 287 21.02 9.93 0.67
N LEU A 288 21.51 9.03 1.55
CA LEU A 288 22.77 9.19 2.27
C LEU A 288 23.98 8.90 1.38
N HIS A 289 23.79 8.13 0.34
CA HIS A 289 24.81 7.76 -0.65
C HIS A 289 24.31 8.09 -2.06
N LEU A 290 25.24 8.21 -3.01
CA LEU A 290 24.87 8.33 -4.41
C LEU A 290 24.22 7.02 -4.86
N PRO A 291 23.00 7.06 -5.44
CA PRO A 291 22.35 5.87 -5.98
C PRO A 291 23.22 5.24 -7.07
N GLN A 292 23.28 3.92 -7.08
CA GLN A 292 23.97 3.15 -8.11
C GLN A 292 22.99 2.16 -8.73
N GLU A 293 23.05 2.02 -10.06
CA GLU A 293 22.21 1.02 -10.71
C GLU A 293 22.67 -0.41 -10.36
N PRO A 294 21.75 -1.37 -10.29
CA PRO A 294 22.09 -2.78 -10.20
C PRO A 294 22.95 -3.20 -11.41
N ARG A 295 23.77 -4.23 -11.27
CA ARG A 295 24.55 -4.80 -12.37
C ARG A 295 23.73 -5.64 -13.35
N HIS A 296 22.56 -6.06 -12.90
CA HIS A 296 21.58 -6.85 -13.65
C HIS A 296 20.36 -5.99 -13.89
N ALA A 297 19.82 -6.03 -15.09
CA ALA A 297 18.66 -5.23 -15.46
C ALA A 297 17.42 -5.66 -14.65
N VAL A 298 16.64 -4.68 -14.19
CA VAL A 298 15.42 -4.97 -13.39
C VAL A 298 14.38 -5.75 -14.20
N GLU A 299 14.34 -5.60 -15.51
CA GLU A 299 13.46 -6.32 -16.42
C GLU A 299 13.74 -7.83 -16.45
N GLU A 300 14.95 -8.26 -16.09
CA GLU A 300 15.28 -9.67 -15.96
C GLU A 300 14.46 -10.37 -14.88
N LEU A 301 13.86 -9.60 -13.93
CA LEU A 301 12.94 -10.13 -12.91
C LEU A 301 11.76 -10.91 -13.51
N TYR A 302 11.36 -10.59 -14.73
CA TYR A 302 10.25 -11.29 -15.39
C TYR A 302 10.52 -12.79 -15.60
N GLY A 303 11.77 -13.16 -15.85
CA GLY A 303 12.15 -14.57 -16.08
C GLY A 303 12.80 -15.25 -14.87
N VAL A 304 13.18 -14.48 -13.85
CA VAL A 304 13.82 -15.02 -12.63
C VAL A 304 12.84 -15.87 -11.80
N LEU A 305 11.59 -15.44 -11.71
CA LEU A 305 10.60 -16.17 -10.92
C LEU A 305 9.93 -17.26 -11.74
N PRO A 306 9.91 -18.51 -11.23
CA PRO A 306 9.17 -19.58 -11.89
C PRO A 306 7.68 -19.25 -11.97
N SER A 307 7.06 -19.51 -13.10
CA SER A 307 5.61 -19.42 -13.28
C SER A 307 4.85 -20.37 -12.35
N ASN A 308 5.46 -21.51 -12.02
CA ASN A 308 4.98 -22.40 -10.97
C ASN A 308 5.56 -21.99 -9.62
N LEU A 309 4.75 -21.42 -8.74
CA LEU A 309 5.15 -20.96 -7.40
C LEU A 309 5.69 -22.06 -6.48
N ARG A 310 5.51 -23.35 -6.83
CA ARG A 310 6.07 -24.48 -6.07
C ARG A 310 7.54 -24.77 -6.45
N LYS A 311 8.01 -24.23 -7.58
CA LYS A 311 9.39 -24.44 -8.02
C LYS A 311 10.32 -23.52 -7.22
N PRO A 312 11.36 -24.08 -6.57
CA PRO A 312 12.31 -23.25 -5.82
C PRO A 312 13.19 -22.43 -6.77
N TYR A 313 13.59 -21.25 -6.30
CA TYR A 313 14.60 -20.41 -6.91
C TYR A 313 15.42 -19.72 -5.80
N ASP A 314 16.59 -19.19 -6.12
CA ASP A 314 17.40 -18.43 -5.16
C ASP A 314 16.94 -16.97 -5.14
N VAL A 315 16.41 -16.51 -4.00
CA VAL A 315 15.91 -15.14 -3.85
C VAL A 315 17.00 -14.07 -4.00
N ARG A 316 18.28 -14.45 -3.91
CA ARG A 316 19.41 -13.55 -4.18
C ARG A 316 19.40 -13.02 -5.61
N GLU A 317 18.83 -13.79 -6.55
CA GLU A 317 18.62 -13.33 -7.92
C GLU A 317 17.66 -12.13 -8.01
N VAL A 318 16.63 -12.11 -7.17
CA VAL A 318 15.73 -10.95 -7.05
C VAL A 318 16.48 -9.78 -6.40
N ILE A 319 17.17 -10.02 -5.29
CA ILE A 319 17.90 -8.97 -4.57
C ILE A 319 18.96 -8.32 -5.47
N ALA A 320 19.70 -9.11 -6.26
CA ALA A 320 20.74 -8.62 -7.16
C ALA A 320 20.22 -7.62 -8.22
N ARG A 321 18.93 -7.68 -8.57
CA ARG A 321 18.28 -6.80 -9.53
C ARG A 321 17.59 -5.59 -8.90
N LEU A 322 17.58 -5.51 -7.57
CA LEU A 322 16.92 -4.43 -6.84
C LEU A 322 17.92 -3.49 -6.16
N VAL A 323 19.00 -4.02 -5.57
CA VAL A 323 19.91 -3.25 -4.71
C VAL A 323 21.01 -2.57 -5.50
N ASP A 324 21.52 -1.47 -4.95
CA ASP A 324 22.58 -0.67 -5.54
C ASP A 324 23.83 -1.52 -5.79
N ALA A 325 24.42 -1.41 -6.99
CA ALA A 325 25.61 -2.14 -7.44
C ALA A 325 25.50 -3.68 -7.31
N SER A 326 24.30 -4.22 -7.07
CA SER A 326 24.04 -5.64 -6.71
C SER A 326 24.82 -6.10 -5.47
N GLU A 327 25.02 -5.19 -4.50
CA GLU A 327 25.81 -5.45 -3.29
C GLU A 327 24.90 -5.85 -2.12
N LEU A 328 25.28 -6.95 -1.43
CA LEU A 328 24.60 -7.44 -0.23
C LEU A 328 25.63 -7.96 0.79
N ASP A 329 25.62 -7.38 1.99
CA ASP A 329 26.35 -7.92 3.13
C ASP A 329 25.46 -8.93 3.86
N GLU A 330 25.59 -10.21 3.49
CA GLU A 330 24.69 -11.26 3.95
C GLU A 330 25.03 -11.72 5.37
N PHE A 331 24.06 -11.54 6.26
CA PHE A 331 24.15 -11.94 7.67
C PHE A 331 23.88 -13.44 7.85
N LYS A 332 24.75 -14.15 8.57
CA LYS A 332 24.64 -15.58 8.86
C LYS A 332 24.34 -16.42 7.61
N GLN A 333 25.12 -16.22 6.55
CA GLN A 333 24.92 -16.86 5.25
C GLN A 333 24.80 -18.39 5.32
N LEU A 334 25.55 -19.03 6.21
CA LEU A 334 25.60 -20.49 6.36
C LEU A 334 24.60 -21.07 7.37
N TYR A 335 23.82 -20.21 8.06
CA TYR A 335 22.83 -20.60 9.05
C TYR A 335 21.45 -20.14 8.67
N GLY A 336 20.42 -20.99 8.85
CA GLY A 336 19.03 -20.66 8.49
C GLY A 336 18.90 -20.25 7.03
N THR A 337 19.42 -21.07 6.10
CA THR A 337 19.61 -20.73 4.69
C THR A 337 18.32 -20.54 3.88
N THR A 338 17.16 -20.93 4.47
CA THR A 338 15.85 -20.70 3.87
C THR A 338 15.29 -19.29 4.12
N LEU A 339 16.05 -18.45 4.84
CA LEU A 339 15.82 -17.02 4.98
C LEU A 339 17.13 -16.28 4.68
N VAL A 340 17.16 -15.45 3.67
CA VAL A 340 18.27 -14.54 3.38
C VAL A 340 18.06 -13.26 4.18
N CYS A 341 19.07 -12.88 5.00
CA CYS A 341 19.11 -11.61 5.71
C CYS A 341 20.40 -10.88 5.33
N GLY A 342 20.35 -9.58 5.07
CA GLY A 342 21.56 -8.84 4.75
C GLY A 342 21.34 -7.33 4.66
N PHE A 343 22.45 -6.59 4.81
CA PHE A 343 22.46 -5.14 4.64
C PHE A 343 22.76 -4.77 3.19
N ALA A 344 22.05 -3.76 2.68
CA ALA A 344 22.21 -3.28 1.32
C ALA A 344 21.90 -1.77 1.23
N HIS A 345 22.08 -1.20 0.04
CA HIS A 345 21.54 0.10 -0.30
C HIS A 345 20.55 -0.04 -1.46
N LEU A 346 19.52 0.78 -1.47
CA LEU A 346 18.56 0.88 -2.57
C LEU A 346 18.24 2.35 -2.83
N GLY A 347 18.59 2.82 -4.03
CA GLY A 347 18.46 4.23 -4.36
C GLY A 347 19.29 5.15 -3.47
N GLY A 348 20.42 4.67 -2.93
CA GLY A 348 21.28 5.37 -2.00
C GLY A 348 20.80 5.36 -0.53
N TYR A 349 19.69 4.69 -0.23
CA TYR A 349 19.17 4.52 1.14
C TYR A 349 19.63 3.18 1.73
N PRO A 350 20.15 3.18 2.98
CA PRO A 350 20.48 1.93 3.66
C PRO A 350 19.21 1.17 4.03
N LEU A 351 19.25 -0.16 3.92
CA LEU A 351 18.16 -1.04 4.36
C LEU A 351 18.67 -2.41 4.77
N GLY A 352 17.92 -3.06 5.68
CA GLY A 352 18.04 -4.47 6.01
C GLY A 352 17.02 -5.29 5.23
N ILE A 353 17.44 -6.32 4.53
CA ILE A 353 16.59 -7.18 3.72
C ILE A 353 16.35 -8.51 4.44
N LEU A 354 15.08 -8.94 4.53
CA LEU A 354 14.67 -10.28 4.87
C LEU A 354 13.91 -10.88 3.68
N ALA A 355 14.42 -11.96 3.11
CA ALA A 355 13.84 -12.54 1.91
C ALA A 355 13.68 -14.06 2.07
N ASN A 356 12.50 -14.59 1.77
CA ASN A 356 12.26 -16.03 1.82
C ASN A 356 13.01 -16.76 0.71
N ASN A 357 13.72 -17.81 1.11
CA ASN A 357 14.43 -18.73 0.22
C ASN A 357 13.96 -20.18 0.44
N GLY A 358 12.73 -20.35 0.88
CA GLY A 358 12.09 -21.63 1.20
C GLY A 358 11.20 -21.55 2.44
N VAL A 359 10.87 -22.71 2.99
CA VAL A 359 10.06 -22.88 4.22
C VAL A 359 10.85 -22.34 5.44
N LEU A 360 10.16 -21.70 6.38
CA LEU A 360 10.79 -21.23 7.62
C LEU A 360 10.98 -22.38 8.62
N PHE A 361 12.23 -22.60 9.01
CA PHE A 361 12.64 -23.48 10.11
C PHE A 361 12.94 -22.66 11.36
N SER A 362 13.15 -23.32 12.52
CA SER A 362 13.52 -22.66 13.77
C SER A 362 14.78 -21.78 13.62
N GLU A 363 15.82 -22.30 12.97
CA GLU A 363 17.06 -21.56 12.72
C GLU A 363 16.85 -20.34 11.82
N SER A 364 15.95 -20.41 10.84
CA SER A 364 15.60 -19.28 9.99
C SER A 364 14.85 -18.20 10.78
N ALA A 365 13.93 -18.61 11.65
CA ALA A 365 13.21 -17.71 12.54
C ALA A 365 14.15 -17.00 13.52
N LEU A 366 15.08 -17.73 14.15
CA LEU A 366 16.10 -17.18 15.06
C LEU A 366 17.06 -16.23 14.35
N LYS A 367 17.48 -16.55 13.12
CA LYS A 367 18.28 -15.66 12.26
C LYS A 367 17.56 -14.35 11.98
N GLY A 368 16.30 -14.45 11.53
CA GLY A 368 15.47 -13.27 11.21
C GLY A 368 15.23 -12.40 12.44
N THR A 369 14.94 -13.00 13.61
CA THR A 369 14.78 -12.29 14.88
C THR A 369 16.00 -11.45 15.19
N HIS A 370 17.18 -12.09 15.24
CA HIS A 370 18.44 -11.41 15.55
C HIS A 370 18.77 -10.29 14.54
N PHE A 371 18.51 -10.53 13.25
CA PHE A 371 18.75 -9.53 12.22
C PHE A 371 17.84 -8.30 12.37
N ILE A 372 16.56 -8.49 12.70
CA ILE A 372 15.62 -7.41 12.99
C ILE A 372 16.07 -6.58 14.19
N GLU A 373 16.56 -7.23 15.25
CA GLU A 373 17.10 -6.55 16.44
C GLU A 373 18.31 -5.67 16.09
N LEU A 374 19.22 -6.17 15.25
CA LEU A 374 20.37 -5.38 14.75
C LEU A 374 19.90 -4.16 13.96
N CYS A 375 18.98 -4.34 12.99
CA CYS A 375 18.44 -3.24 12.20
C CYS A 375 17.70 -2.23 13.07
N ALA A 376 16.92 -2.69 14.04
CA ALA A 376 16.18 -1.84 14.97
C ALA A 376 17.11 -0.98 15.84
N ARG A 377 18.21 -1.56 16.33
CA ARG A 377 19.23 -0.84 17.10
C ARG A 377 19.93 0.23 16.27
N GLU A 378 20.29 -0.09 15.04
CA GLU A 378 20.98 0.82 14.12
C GLU A 378 20.02 1.76 13.35
N GLN A 379 18.73 1.68 13.64
CA GLN A 379 17.67 2.49 13.00
C GLN A 379 17.63 2.32 11.47
N ILE A 380 17.91 1.12 10.97
CA ILE A 380 17.92 0.78 9.55
C ILE A 380 16.51 0.28 9.15
N PRO A 381 15.87 0.88 8.12
CA PRO A 381 14.60 0.38 7.59
C PRO A 381 14.69 -1.06 7.14
N LEU A 382 13.58 -1.81 7.23
CA LEU A 382 13.48 -3.22 6.85
C LEU A 382 12.69 -3.38 5.56
N LEU A 383 13.21 -4.22 4.65
CA LEU A 383 12.51 -4.71 3.46
C LEU A 383 12.26 -6.21 3.60
N PHE A 384 10.99 -6.60 3.50
CA PHE A 384 10.54 -7.98 3.47
C PHE A 384 10.16 -8.38 2.04
N LEU A 385 10.87 -9.36 1.46
CA LEU A 385 10.51 -9.98 0.19
C LEU A 385 9.84 -11.31 0.48
N GLN A 386 8.50 -11.34 0.34
CA GLN A 386 7.70 -12.52 0.71
C GLN A 386 7.54 -13.47 -0.47
N ASN A 387 8.03 -14.68 -0.31
CA ASN A 387 7.62 -15.88 -1.05
C ASN A 387 7.62 -17.04 -0.07
N ILE A 388 6.58 -17.08 0.78
CA ILE A 388 6.51 -17.98 1.92
C ILE A 388 5.33 -18.94 1.82
N THR A 389 5.63 -20.24 1.95
CA THR A 389 4.64 -21.33 2.01
C THR A 389 4.21 -21.65 3.45
N GLY A 390 4.93 -21.16 4.45
CA GLY A 390 4.63 -21.35 5.87
C GLY A 390 5.88 -21.71 6.69
N PHE A 391 5.65 -21.94 7.97
CA PHE A 391 6.64 -22.59 8.85
C PHE A 391 6.64 -24.10 8.62
N MET A 392 7.77 -24.75 8.88
CA MET A 392 7.85 -26.20 8.85
C MET A 392 6.91 -26.80 9.90
N VAL A 393 6.23 -27.87 9.53
CA VAL A 393 5.27 -28.59 10.37
C VAL A 393 5.73 -30.02 10.61
N GLY A 394 5.12 -30.69 11.59
CA GLY A 394 5.37 -32.08 11.90
C GLY A 394 6.12 -32.29 13.21
N ARG A 395 6.09 -33.53 13.73
CA ARG A 395 6.57 -33.87 15.08
C ARG A 395 7.97 -33.37 15.38
N ARG A 396 8.89 -33.47 14.41
CA ARG A 396 10.29 -33.03 14.62
C ARG A 396 10.39 -31.51 14.78
N ALA A 397 9.65 -30.76 13.98
CA ALA A 397 9.63 -29.31 14.06
C ALA A 397 8.98 -28.84 15.36
N GLU A 398 7.82 -29.42 15.73
CA GLU A 398 7.11 -29.08 16.97
C GLU A 398 7.97 -29.40 18.21
N ALA A 399 8.53 -30.61 18.28
CA ALA A 399 9.43 -31.02 19.39
C ALA A 399 10.71 -30.16 19.44
N GLY A 400 11.17 -29.65 18.28
CA GLY A 400 12.32 -28.75 18.17
C GLY A 400 12.00 -27.31 18.59
N GLY A 401 10.73 -26.97 18.85
CA GLY A 401 10.31 -25.65 19.34
C GLY A 401 10.00 -24.63 18.26
N ILE A 402 9.60 -25.05 17.06
CA ILE A 402 9.26 -24.16 15.93
C ILE A 402 8.24 -23.10 16.32
N ALA A 403 7.24 -23.43 17.16
CA ALA A 403 6.22 -22.50 17.61
C ALA A 403 6.82 -21.35 18.42
N LYS A 404 7.74 -21.63 19.38
CA LYS A 404 8.38 -20.57 20.18
C LYS A 404 9.37 -19.74 19.34
N ASP A 405 10.12 -20.38 18.43
CA ASP A 405 11.10 -19.69 17.61
C ASP A 405 10.43 -18.84 16.53
N GLY A 406 9.35 -19.35 15.92
CA GLY A 406 8.48 -18.56 15.04
C GLY A 406 7.85 -17.37 15.76
N ALA A 407 7.38 -17.57 17.00
CA ALA A 407 6.83 -16.49 17.82
C ALA A 407 7.86 -15.38 18.12
N LYS A 408 9.14 -15.71 18.29
CA LYS A 408 10.22 -14.71 18.44
C LYS A 408 10.33 -13.83 17.20
N LEU A 409 10.34 -14.43 16.00
CA LEU A 409 10.39 -13.68 14.75
C LEU A 409 9.16 -12.77 14.60
N VAL A 410 7.97 -13.31 14.84
CA VAL A 410 6.70 -12.54 14.80
C VAL A 410 6.73 -11.38 15.82
N THR A 411 7.24 -11.61 17.03
CA THR A 411 7.40 -10.56 18.06
C THR A 411 8.41 -9.49 17.62
N ALA A 412 9.54 -9.90 17.04
CA ALA A 412 10.54 -8.96 16.53
C ALA A 412 9.96 -8.06 15.43
N VAL A 413 9.23 -8.64 14.47
CA VAL A 413 8.54 -7.89 13.41
C VAL A 413 7.51 -6.92 13.97
N ALA A 414 6.70 -7.36 14.95
CA ALA A 414 5.66 -6.54 15.55
C ALA A 414 6.23 -5.34 16.32
N CYS A 415 7.30 -5.55 17.10
CA CYS A 415 7.86 -4.56 18.01
C CYS A 415 8.89 -3.61 17.35
N ALA A 416 9.48 -3.99 16.21
CA ALA A 416 10.45 -3.14 15.53
C ALA A 416 9.79 -1.81 15.09
N ALA A 417 10.27 -0.70 15.65
CA ALA A 417 9.74 0.64 15.36
C ALA A 417 10.33 1.24 14.07
N VAL A 418 11.40 0.67 13.52
CA VAL A 418 11.96 1.11 12.24
C VAL A 418 10.94 0.92 11.11
N PRO A 419 10.97 1.77 10.07
CA PRO A 419 10.09 1.61 8.92
C PRO A 419 10.23 0.22 8.29
N LYS A 420 9.09 -0.43 8.03
CA LYS A 420 9.00 -1.74 7.39
C LYS A 420 8.33 -1.60 6.04
N LEU A 421 8.95 -2.12 5.01
CA LEU A 421 8.43 -2.20 3.65
C LEU A 421 8.27 -3.68 3.29
N THR A 422 7.18 -4.03 2.62
CA THR A 422 6.93 -5.42 2.22
C THR A 422 6.58 -5.49 0.74
N VAL A 423 7.17 -6.45 0.03
CA VAL A 423 6.77 -6.82 -1.33
C VAL A 423 6.47 -8.31 -1.35
N ILE A 424 5.24 -8.68 -1.68
CA ILE A 424 4.87 -10.08 -1.91
C ILE A 424 5.25 -10.42 -3.35
N ILE A 425 6.32 -11.19 -3.51
CA ILE A 425 6.89 -11.55 -4.81
C ILE A 425 6.42 -12.92 -5.32
N GLY A 426 5.62 -13.63 -4.49
CA GLY A 426 5.09 -14.96 -4.79
C GLY A 426 4.04 -15.36 -3.78
N GLY A 427 4.17 -16.51 -3.14
CA GLY A 427 3.25 -16.98 -2.10
C GLY A 427 3.34 -16.21 -0.79
N SER A 428 2.21 -16.02 -0.13
CA SER A 428 2.12 -15.45 1.23
C SER A 428 1.06 -16.22 2.02
N TYR A 429 1.49 -17.29 2.71
CA TYR A 429 0.58 -18.24 3.31
C TYR A 429 0.73 -18.34 4.83
N GLY A 430 -0.43 -18.41 5.51
CA GLY A 430 -0.54 -18.72 6.94
C GLY A 430 0.27 -17.77 7.84
N ALA A 431 0.80 -18.31 8.94
CA ALA A 431 1.62 -17.55 9.89
C ALA A 431 2.96 -17.04 9.31
N GLY A 432 3.38 -17.58 8.16
CA GLY A 432 4.52 -17.05 7.42
C GLY A 432 4.30 -15.60 6.96
N ASN A 433 3.06 -15.23 6.59
CA ASN A 433 2.68 -13.85 6.30
C ASN A 433 2.98 -12.92 7.49
N TYR A 434 2.71 -13.37 8.72
CA TYR A 434 2.96 -12.58 9.94
C TYR A 434 4.45 -12.39 10.20
N ALA A 435 5.21 -13.45 10.10
CA ALA A 435 6.67 -13.45 10.29
C ALA A 435 7.41 -12.61 9.25
N MET A 436 6.81 -12.40 8.07
CA MET A 436 7.36 -11.60 6.98
C MET A 436 6.67 -10.25 6.81
N CYS A 437 6.14 -9.70 7.90
CA CYS A 437 5.52 -8.37 7.94
C CYS A 437 4.35 -8.19 6.95
N GLY A 438 3.34 -9.07 7.04
CA GLY A 438 2.08 -8.89 6.32
C GLY A 438 1.29 -7.68 6.80
N ARG A 439 0.14 -7.41 6.19
CA ARG A 439 -0.66 -6.18 6.42
C ARG A 439 -0.95 -5.90 7.89
N ALA A 440 -1.26 -6.93 8.69
CA ALA A 440 -1.58 -6.79 10.12
C ALA A 440 -0.40 -6.37 10.99
N TYR A 441 0.85 -6.43 10.47
CA TYR A 441 2.07 -6.09 11.19
C TYR A 441 2.59 -4.68 10.90
N GLY A 442 1.72 -3.83 10.35
CA GLY A 442 1.95 -2.40 10.19
C GLY A 442 3.13 -2.04 9.29
N PRO A 443 3.28 -2.63 8.09
CA PRO A 443 4.25 -2.11 7.15
C PRO A 443 3.86 -0.70 6.74
N ARG A 444 4.86 0.20 6.58
CA ARG A 444 4.64 1.54 6.04
C ARG A 444 4.02 1.46 4.65
N PHE A 445 4.52 0.52 3.83
CA PHE A 445 3.96 0.15 2.54
C PHE A 445 4.03 -1.36 2.35
N LEU A 446 3.00 -1.92 1.73
CA LEU A 446 2.95 -3.30 1.29
C LEU A 446 2.49 -3.33 -0.16
N PHE A 447 3.34 -3.81 -1.03
CA PHE A 447 3.04 -4.03 -2.44
C PHE A 447 3.06 -5.52 -2.77
N GLN A 448 2.48 -5.88 -3.89
CA GLN A 448 2.57 -7.25 -4.40
C GLN A 448 2.77 -7.27 -5.92
N TRP A 449 3.38 -8.33 -6.41
CA TRP A 449 3.53 -8.58 -7.83
C TRP A 449 2.28 -9.26 -8.41
N PRO A 450 2.05 -9.22 -9.74
CA PRO A 450 0.83 -9.76 -10.34
C PRO A 450 0.72 -11.30 -10.28
N ASN A 451 1.84 -12.00 -10.01
CA ASN A 451 1.86 -13.44 -9.75
C ASN A 451 1.64 -13.82 -8.28
N ALA A 452 1.51 -12.85 -7.37
CA ALA A 452 1.38 -13.12 -5.93
C ALA A 452 0.10 -13.90 -5.60
N ARG A 453 0.16 -14.68 -4.51
CA ARG A 453 -1.01 -15.36 -3.93
C ARG A 453 -0.98 -15.21 -2.42
N ILE A 454 -2.13 -14.87 -1.84
CA ILE A 454 -2.29 -14.70 -0.39
C ILE A 454 -3.49 -15.49 0.13
N SER A 455 -3.27 -16.36 1.10
CA SER A 455 -4.33 -17.08 1.82
C SER A 455 -3.81 -17.75 3.09
N VAL A 456 -4.71 -18.40 3.84
CA VAL A 456 -4.31 -19.16 5.04
C VAL A 456 -3.40 -20.33 4.67
N MET A 457 -3.66 -20.99 3.53
CA MET A 457 -2.86 -22.09 2.97
C MET A 457 -3.13 -22.21 1.47
N GLY A 458 -2.34 -22.97 0.75
CA GLY A 458 -2.60 -23.23 -0.67
C GLY A 458 -3.95 -23.92 -0.89
N GLY A 459 -4.64 -23.62 -2.00
CA GLY A 459 -5.99 -24.14 -2.29
C GLY A 459 -6.06 -25.68 -2.31
N GLU A 460 -5.04 -26.35 -2.84
CA GLU A 460 -4.94 -27.82 -2.83
C GLU A 460 -4.84 -28.39 -1.40
N GLN A 461 -4.05 -27.74 -0.54
CA GLN A 461 -3.94 -28.14 0.86
C GLN A 461 -5.26 -27.93 1.60
N ALA A 462 -5.92 -26.81 1.39
CA ALA A 462 -7.22 -26.52 2.00
C ALA A 462 -8.28 -27.54 1.57
N ALA A 463 -8.37 -27.85 0.27
CA ALA A 463 -9.27 -28.84 -0.27
C ALA A 463 -9.00 -30.23 0.35
N SER A 464 -7.74 -30.63 0.45
CA SER A 464 -7.35 -31.93 1.03
C SER A 464 -7.66 -32.02 2.52
N VAL A 465 -7.40 -30.96 3.31
CA VAL A 465 -7.73 -30.92 4.75
C VAL A 465 -9.24 -31.04 4.96
N LEU A 466 -10.04 -30.23 4.24
CA LEU A 466 -11.49 -30.26 4.36
C LEU A 466 -12.08 -31.58 3.90
N ALA A 467 -11.53 -32.20 2.84
CA ALA A 467 -11.94 -33.53 2.38
C ALA A 467 -11.62 -34.59 3.45
N THR A 468 -10.45 -34.53 4.09
CA THR A 468 -10.09 -35.47 5.18
C THR A 468 -11.09 -35.37 6.33
N VAL A 469 -11.43 -34.16 6.80
CA VAL A 469 -12.41 -33.98 7.87
C VAL A 469 -13.78 -34.52 7.48
N LYS A 470 -14.24 -34.26 6.24
CA LYS A 470 -15.53 -34.77 5.74
C LYS A 470 -15.52 -36.30 5.61
N ARG A 471 -14.42 -36.88 5.14
CA ARG A 471 -14.27 -38.35 5.04
C ARG A 471 -14.36 -39.01 6.41
N GLU A 472 -13.70 -38.47 7.45
CA GLU A 472 -13.79 -38.95 8.81
C GLU A 472 -15.21 -38.87 9.37
N GLN A 473 -15.94 -37.79 9.10
CA GLN A 473 -17.34 -37.61 9.50
C GLN A 473 -18.27 -38.63 8.82
N LEU A 474 -18.09 -38.90 7.53
CA LEU A 474 -18.86 -39.89 6.79
C LEU A 474 -18.57 -41.31 7.28
N LYS A 475 -17.30 -41.63 7.49
CA LYS A 475 -16.87 -42.93 8.06
C LYS A 475 -17.46 -43.16 9.45
N ALA A 476 -17.51 -42.16 10.31
CA ALA A 476 -18.13 -42.23 11.64
C ALA A 476 -19.66 -42.50 11.57
N LYS A 477 -20.31 -42.16 10.44
CA LYS A 477 -21.73 -42.44 10.16
C LYS A 477 -21.94 -43.75 9.39
N GLY A 478 -20.88 -44.51 9.13
CA GLY A 478 -20.95 -45.77 8.37
C GLY A 478 -21.12 -45.59 6.85
N ASN A 479 -20.87 -44.41 6.31
CA ASN A 479 -20.98 -44.11 4.90
C ASN A 479 -19.61 -44.14 4.20
N ASP A 480 -19.56 -44.77 3.03
CA ASP A 480 -18.42 -44.65 2.12
C ASP A 480 -18.51 -43.33 1.32
N TRP A 481 -17.35 -42.80 0.93
CA TRP A 481 -17.26 -41.62 0.10
C TRP A 481 -16.45 -41.91 -1.17
N PRO A 482 -17.12 -42.10 -2.33
CA PRO A 482 -16.44 -42.38 -3.59
C PRO A 482 -15.44 -41.29 -3.97
N GLU A 483 -14.31 -41.64 -4.58
CA GLU A 483 -13.25 -40.74 -5.00
C GLU A 483 -13.77 -39.63 -5.94
N ALA A 484 -14.70 -39.96 -6.85
CA ALA A 484 -15.31 -38.98 -7.75
C ALA A 484 -16.12 -37.90 -7.00
N GLU A 485 -16.82 -38.28 -5.91
CA GLU A 485 -17.56 -37.33 -5.07
C GLU A 485 -16.61 -36.50 -4.22
N GLU A 486 -15.49 -37.08 -3.76
CA GLU A 486 -14.46 -36.35 -3.04
C GLU A 486 -13.82 -35.31 -3.94
N GLU A 487 -13.46 -35.63 -5.18
CA GLU A 487 -12.89 -34.71 -6.12
C GLU A 487 -13.85 -33.57 -6.49
N ALA A 488 -15.12 -33.89 -6.73
CA ALA A 488 -16.19 -32.92 -6.93
C ALA A 488 -16.38 -31.98 -5.71
N PHE A 489 -16.10 -32.46 -4.49
CA PHE A 489 -16.11 -31.62 -3.29
C PHE A 489 -14.90 -30.71 -3.19
N LYS A 490 -13.72 -31.15 -3.64
CA LYS A 490 -12.48 -30.38 -3.59
C LYS A 490 -12.46 -29.22 -4.59
N GLU A 491 -13.04 -29.40 -5.77
CA GLU A 491 -12.94 -28.44 -6.87
C GLU A 491 -13.47 -27.04 -6.52
N PRO A 492 -14.67 -26.85 -5.95
CA PRO A 492 -15.15 -25.52 -5.56
C PRO A 492 -14.26 -24.83 -4.52
N ILE A 493 -13.58 -25.63 -3.67
CA ILE A 493 -12.66 -25.10 -2.65
C ILE A 493 -11.40 -24.55 -3.32
N ARG A 494 -10.82 -25.31 -4.28
CA ARG A 494 -9.66 -24.85 -5.07
C ARG A 494 -9.98 -23.56 -5.81
N GLU A 495 -11.11 -23.51 -6.51
CA GLU A 495 -11.56 -22.33 -7.24
C GLU A 495 -11.76 -21.12 -6.31
N GLN A 496 -12.34 -21.32 -5.13
CA GLN A 496 -12.53 -20.28 -4.14
C GLN A 496 -11.19 -19.72 -3.67
N TYR A 497 -10.23 -20.58 -3.31
CA TYR A 497 -8.92 -20.18 -2.83
C TYR A 497 -8.10 -19.49 -3.92
N GLU A 498 -8.15 -19.97 -5.18
CA GLU A 498 -7.48 -19.33 -6.31
C GLU A 498 -8.05 -17.92 -6.56
N ARG A 499 -9.37 -17.79 -6.58
CA ARG A 499 -10.04 -16.50 -6.76
C ARG A 499 -9.73 -15.52 -5.62
N GLN A 500 -9.84 -15.97 -4.36
CA GLN A 500 -9.65 -15.12 -3.19
C GLN A 500 -8.17 -14.82 -2.91
N GLY A 501 -7.27 -15.71 -3.31
CA GLY A 501 -5.83 -15.52 -3.21
C GLY A 501 -5.23 -14.63 -4.29
N HIS A 502 -6.00 -14.31 -5.33
CA HIS A 502 -5.52 -13.51 -6.47
C HIS A 502 -5.21 -12.06 -6.07
N PRO A 503 -4.11 -11.44 -6.58
CA PRO A 503 -3.71 -10.09 -6.18
C PRO A 503 -4.76 -9.01 -6.48
N TYR A 504 -5.58 -9.16 -7.52
CA TYR A 504 -6.65 -8.21 -7.79
C TYR A 504 -7.78 -8.30 -6.76
N TYR A 505 -8.05 -9.50 -6.24
CA TYR A 505 -9.04 -9.69 -5.19
C TYR A 505 -8.60 -9.07 -3.87
N SER A 506 -7.33 -9.27 -3.49
CA SER A 506 -6.76 -8.72 -2.27
C SER A 506 -6.61 -7.20 -2.35
N SER A 507 -6.11 -6.68 -3.48
CA SER A 507 -5.92 -5.25 -3.70
C SER A 507 -7.26 -4.50 -3.77
N ALA A 508 -8.29 -5.10 -4.38
CA ALA A 508 -9.64 -4.56 -4.37
C ALA A 508 -10.17 -4.29 -2.95
N ARG A 509 -9.69 -5.06 -1.97
CA ARG A 509 -10.06 -5.00 -0.54
C ARG A 509 -9.05 -4.28 0.34
N LEU A 510 -8.02 -3.68 -0.28
CA LEU A 510 -6.95 -2.95 0.42
C LEU A 510 -6.16 -3.82 1.42
N TRP A 511 -5.88 -5.08 1.05
CA TRP A 511 -4.95 -5.91 1.82
C TRP A 511 -3.49 -5.56 1.52
N ASP A 512 -3.27 -4.71 0.52
CA ASP A 512 -2.00 -4.12 0.09
C ASP A 512 -2.19 -2.64 -0.27
N ASP A 513 -1.11 -1.99 -0.66
CA ASP A 513 -1.11 -0.62 -1.16
C ASP A 513 -1.02 -0.56 -2.70
N GLY A 514 -0.96 -1.71 -3.35
CA GLY A 514 -1.04 -1.83 -4.81
C GLY A 514 -0.34 -3.05 -5.38
N VAL A 515 -0.81 -3.47 -6.55
CA VAL A 515 -0.11 -4.44 -7.39
C VAL A 515 0.83 -3.66 -8.30
N ILE A 516 2.11 -4.02 -8.30
CA ILE A 516 3.15 -3.32 -9.05
C ILE A 516 3.82 -4.24 -10.07
N ASP A 517 4.28 -3.66 -11.16
CA ASP A 517 5.16 -4.32 -12.10
C ASP A 517 6.48 -4.71 -11.39
N PRO A 518 6.97 -5.97 -11.50
CA PRO A 518 8.26 -6.36 -10.96
C PRO A 518 9.40 -5.41 -11.35
N ALA A 519 9.44 -4.92 -12.60
CA ALA A 519 10.45 -3.98 -13.06
C ALA A 519 10.36 -2.59 -12.39
N ASP A 520 9.20 -2.19 -11.90
CA ASP A 520 9.02 -0.94 -11.15
C ASP A 520 9.41 -1.03 -9.67
N THR A 521 9.68 -2.23 -9.15
CA THR A 521 9.90 -2.47 -7.72
C THR A 521 10.99 -1.58 -7.14
N ARG A 522 12.14 -1.47 -7.81
CA ARG A 522 13.24 -0.61 -7.36
C ARG A 522 12.81 0.85 -7.27
N ARG A 523 12.11 1.36 -8.27
CA ARG A 523 11.61 2.76 -8.32
C ARG A 523 10.61 3.03 -7.20
N VAL A 524 9.63 2.13 -7.02
CA VAL A 524 8.60 2.22 -5.97
C VAL A 524 9.23 2.19 -4.57
N LEU A 525 10.16 1.26 -4.32
CA LEU A 525 10.86 1.15 -3.04
C LEU A 525 11.75 2.36 -2.77
N SER A 526 12.42 2.93 -3.78
CA SER A 526 13.23 4.16 -3.61
C SER A 526 12.35 5.34 -3.18
N LEU A 527 11.17 5.50 -3.79
CA LEU A 527 10.20 6.52 -3.39
C LEU A 527 9.68 6.26 -1.96
N ALA A 528 9.36 5.03 -1.63
CA ALA A 528 8.92 4.66 -0.28
C ALA A 528 10.00 4.93 0.77
N LEU A 529 11.28 4.63 0.48
CA LEU A 529 12.42 4.90 1.37
C LEU A 529 12.65 6.41 1.57
N ALA A 530 12.44 7.24 0.53
CA ALA A 530 12.45 8.69 0.69
C ALA A 530 11.32 9.15 1.64
N VAL A 531 10.11 8.66 1.40
CA VAL A 531 8.91 9.01 2.18
C VAL A 531 9.06 8.69 3.66
N VAL A 532 9.54 7.50 4.01
CA VAL A 532 9.64 7.08 5.43
C VAL A 532 10.65 7.91 6.24
N ARG A 533 11.52 8.66 5.60
CA ARG A 533 12.48 9.56 6.26
C ARG A 533 11.87 10.87 6.76
N ASN A 534 10.67 11.22 6.35
CA ASN A 534 9.97 12.41 6.86
C ASN A 534 9.55 12.27 8.33
N ALA A 535 9.31 11.04 8.79
CA ALA A 535 8.94 10.80 10.18
C ALA A 535 10.18 10.64 11.08
N PRO A 536 10.12 11.13 12.33
CA PRO A 536 11.14 10.79 13.32
C PRO A 536 11.15 9.29 13.57
N GLN A 537 12.33 8.75 13.84
CA GLN A 537 12.46 7.35 14.21
C GLN A 537 12.23 7.19 15.72
N GLU A 538 11.29 6.33 16.06
CA GLU A 538 10.97 5.99 17.45
C GLU A 538 11.94 4.91 17.95
N PRO A 539 12.35 4.95 19.22
CA PRO A 539 13.19 3.90 19.79
C PRO A 539 12.41 2.59 19.88
N THR A 540 13.00 1.52 19.36
CA THR A 540 12.42 0.17 19.46
C THR A 540 12.48 -0.35 20.89
N ARG A 541 11.38 -0.95 21.35
CA ARG A 541 11.29 -1.69 22.61
C ARG A 541 10.69 -3.06 22.33
N PHE A 542 11.42 -4.09 22.63
CA PHE A 542 10.91 -5.46 22.51
C PHE A 542 10.20 -5.89 23.80
N GLY A 543 9.15 -6.70 23.63
CA GLY A 543 8.53 -7.42 24.73
C GLY A 543 9.35 -8.62 25.17
N VAL A 544 8.76 -9.48 25.98
CA VAL A 544 9.41 -10.70 26.45
C VAL A 544 9.45 -11.74 25.32
N PHE A 545 10.63 -12.19 24.96
CA PHE A 545 10.82 -13.34 24.09
C PHE A 545 10.74 -14.65 24.89
N ARG A 546 9.92 -15.59 24.44
CA ARG A 546 9.87 -16.92 25.04
C ARG A 546 11.10 -17.73 24.62
N MET A 547 11.85 -18.24 25.60
CA MET A 547 13.07 -19.01 25.36
C MET A 547 12.81 -20.53 25.28
#